data_f0c4b65ac17bbf9d099056c0d8bccafd
#
_entry.id   f0c4b65ac17bbf9d099056c0d8bccafd
#
_cell.length_a   1.000
_cell.length_b   1.000
_cell.length_c   1.000
_cell.angle_alpha   90.00
_cell.angle_beta   90.00
_cell.angle_gamma   90.00
#
_symmetry.space_group_name_H-M   'P 1'
#
loop_
_entity.id
_entity.type
_entity.pdbx_description
1 polymer ?
#
loop_
_entity_poly.entity_id
_entity_poly.type
_entity_poly.pdbx_seq_one_letter_code
_entity_poly.pdbx_strand_id
1 'polypeptide(L)'
;MTIGTPEAAAKAVDFYADQGATSFKAYTNLTRAELGAAIQAAHRRGLKVTGHLCSVTLREAADLGIDDIEHGFMAASDFKANKQPDLCPGGGTSEAELAADPAKADALLDYLVQKKVAYTSTLAVRDTARNSPGIEVYAPDVRALFENNRRQPKSSPDAPMPSGLKQLVGFAKAFYDKGGLLLVGTDPTGGGGVVPGFANHTEIENLVQGGFRFEEAIKASTLNGAAYLGRAEKIGTVAAGKQADLVLIAGDPSTDVRDVRKVEIVFKEGVGYDPKKLIDAVRGKAGLY
;
A
#
# COMPACT_ATOMS: atom_id res chain seq x y z
N MET A 1 -11.71 -16.85 4.31
CA MET A 1 -11.81 -17.82 5.41
C MET A 1 -12.11 -17.05 6.67
N THR A 2 -13.11 -17.44 7.42
CA THR A 2 -13.38 -16.88 8.77
C THR A 2 -12.61 -17.72 9.77
N ILE A 3 -11.80 -17.07 10.60
CA ILE A 3 -11.00 -17.68 11.66
C ILE A 3 -11.72 -17.35 12.98
N GLY A 4 -11.95 -18.36 13.81
CA GLY A 4 -12.72 -18.19 15.03
C GLY A 4 -11.97 -18.61 16.31
N THR A 5 -10.71 -19.06 16.18
CA THR A 5 -9.84 -19.39 17.31
C THR A 5 -8.36 -19.20 16.96
N PRO A 6 -7.48 -18.96 17.96
CA PRO A 6 -6.03 -18.88 17.73
C PRO A 6 -5.45 -20.14 17.08
N GLU A 7 -5.93 -21.32 17.46
CA GLU A 7 -5.48 -22.59 16.88
C GLU A 7 -5.88 -22.74 15.41
N ALA A 8 -7.08 -22.26 15.06
CA ALA A 8 -7.53 -22.23 13.66
C ALA A 8 -6.69 -21.23 12.84
N ALA A 9 -6.29 -20.08 13.42
CA ALA A 9 -5.42 -19.12 12.77
C ALA A 9 -4.04 -19.73 12.46
N ALA A 10 -3.41 -20.37 13.43
CA ALA A 10 -2.12 -21.04 13.26
C ALA A 10 -2.20 -22.16 12.20
N LYS A 11 -3.22 -23.03 12.28
CA LYS A 11 -3.44 -24.10 11.30
C LYS A 11 -3.67 -23.58 9.88
N ALA A 12 -4.39 -22.45 9.72
CA ALA A 12 -4.60 -21.83 8.43
C ALA A 12 -3.29 -21.35 7.82
N VAL A 13 -2.44 -20.71 8.62
CA VAL A 13 -1.10 -20.28 8.17
C VAL A 13 -0.27 -21.48 7.74
N ASP A 14 -0.20 -22.53 8.55
CA ASP A 14 0.56 -23.74 8.23
C ASP A 14 0.05 -24.39 6.94
N PHE A 15 -1.27 -24.56 6.80
CA PHE A 15 -1.89 -25.15 5.62
C PHE A 15 -1.56 -24.35 4.34
N TYR A 16 -1.76 -23.04 4.33
CA TYR A 16 -1.50 -22.24 3.13
C TYR A 16 -0.01 -22.09 2.82
N ALA A 17 0.85 -22.06 3.83
CA ALA A 17 2.29 -22.10 3.62
C ALA A 17 2.73 -23.38 2.94
N ASP A 18 2.13 -24.55 3.30
CA ASP A 18 2.37 -25.83 2.62
C ASP A 18 1.85 -25.83 1.17
N GLN A 19 0.86 -24.97 0.84
CA GLN A 19 0.39 -24.75 -0.53
C GLN A 19 1.21 -23.68 -1.29
N GLY A 20 2.30 -23.17 -0.71
CA GLY A 20 3.20 -22.22 -1.35
C GLY A 20 2.93 -20.74 -1.08
N ALA A 21 2.09 -20.40 -0.10
CA ALA A 21 1.96 -19.02 0.34
C ALA A 21 3.29 -18.51 0.92
N THR A 22 3.70 -17.32 0.50
CA THR A 22 4.97 -16.69 0.89
C THR A 22 4.81 -15.54 1.87
N SER A 23 3.58 -15.10 2.12
CA SER A 23 3.20 -14.08 3.11
C SER A 23 1.72 -14.17 3.41
N PHE A 24 1.28 -13.53 4.50
CA PHE A 24 -0.12 -13.53 4.92
C PHE A 24 -0.60 -12.10 5.17
N LYS A 25 -1.87 -11.84 4.83
CA LYS A 25 -2.54 -10.59 5.15
C LYS A 25 -3.63 -10.84 6.18
N ALA A 26 -3.47 -10.23 7.36
CA ALA A 26 -4.51 -10.15 8.38
C ALA A 26 -5.56 -9.09 8.00
N TYR A 27 -6.84 -9.33 8.33
CA TYR A 27 -7.91 -8.42 8.00
C TYR A 27 -8.69 -7.97 9.24
N THR A 28 -9.66 -7.12 9.08
CA THR A 28 -10.23 -6.17 10.04
C THR A 28 -10.75 -6.73 11.37
N ASN A 29 -11.16 -8.01 11.41
CA ASN A 29 -11.93 -8.54 12.55
C ASN A 29 -11.22 -9.67 13.32
N LEU A 30 -9.93 -9.89 13.11
CA LEU A 30 -9.15 -10.83 13.91
C LEU A 30 -8.99 -10.28 15.35
N THR A 31 -9.13 -11.14 16.33
CA THR A 31 -8.76 -10.81 17.71
C THR A 31 -7.24 -10.76 17.87
N ARG A 32 -6.75 -10.13 18.93
CA ARG A 32 -5.31 -10.11 19.27
C ARG A 32 -4.75 -11.52 19.43
N ALA A 33 -5.53 -12.43 20.02
CA ALA A 33 -5.11 -13.82 20.19
C ALA A 33 -4.97 -14.55 18.84
N GLU A 34 -5.91 -14.37 17.94
CA GLU A 34 -5.87 -14.95 16.58
C GLU A 34 -4.74 -14.35 15.76
N LEU A 35 -4.58 -13.02 15.77
CA LEU A 35 -3.50 -12.34 15.06
C LEU A 35 -2.13 -12.79 15.59
N GLY A 36 -1.95 -12.85 16.92
CA GLY A 36 -0.71 -13.32 17.55
C GLY A 36 -0.37 -14.75 17.17
N ALA A 37 -1.37 -15.65 17.15
CA ALA A 37 -1.18 -17.04 16.72
C ALA A 37 -0.78 -17.16 15.24
N ALA A 38 -1.42 -16.36 14.37
CA ALA A 38 -1.07 -16.30 12.94
C ALA A 38 0.36 -15.77 12.72
N ILE A 39 0.74 -14.68 13.40
CA ILE A 39 2.09 -14.12 13.31
C ILE A 39 3.14 -15.14 13.77
N GLN A 40 2.93 -15.77 14.92
CA GLN A 40 3.86 -16.78 15.44
C GLN A 40 3.99 -17.98 14.48
N ALA A 41 2.88 -18.46 13.90
CA ALA A 41 2.91 -19.54 12.93
C ALA A 41 3.68 -19.16 11.65
N ALA A 42 3.44 -17.96 11.12
CA ALA A 42 4.16 -17.44 9.95
C ALA A 42 5.66 -17.28 10.23
N HIS A 43 6.01 -16.68 11.37
CA HIS A 43 7.42 -16.46 11.75
C HIS A 43 8.20 -17.77 11.96
N ARG A 44 7.58 -18.83 12.52
CA ARG A 44 8.21 -20.16 12.60
C ARG A 44 8.61 -20.71 11.24
N ARG A 45 7.94 -20.26 10.18
CA ARG A 45 8.18 -20.66 8.78
C ARG A 45 9.03 -19.64 8.00
N GLY A 46 9.51 -18.58 8.65
CA GLY A 46 10.26 -17.50 8.01
C GLY A 46 9.40 -16.62 7.09
N LEU A 47 8.06 -16.64 7.28
CA LEU A 47 7.10 -15.88 6.48
C LEU A 47 6.64 -14.63 7.23
N LYS A 48 6.17 -13.63 6.49
CA LYS A 48 5.73 -12.34 7.03
C LYS A 48 4.21 -12.22 7.09
N VAL A 49 3.74 -11.38 8.02
CA VAL A 49 2.32 -11.02 8.16
C VAL A 49 2.17 -9.51 8.03
N THR A 50 1.33 -9.08 7.11
CA THR A 50 0.88 -7.70 6.97
C THR A 50 -0.58 -7.56 7.43
N GLY A 51 -1.08 -6.34 7.65
CA GLY A 51 -2.45 -6.17 8.14
C GLY A 51 -3.17 -4.90 7.73
N HIS A 52 -4.43 -5.10 7.25
CA HIS A 52 -5.47 -4.08 7.26
C HIS A 52 -6.29 -4.27 8.54
N LEU A 53 -5.88 -3.59 9.60
CA LEU A 53 -6.38 -3.86 10.94
C LEU A 53 -7.53 -2.91 11.33
N CYS A 54 -8.40 -3.36 12.25
CA CYS A 54 -9.44 -2.54 12.84
C CYS A 54 -9.78 -2.99 14.29
N SER A 55 -10.03 -4.30 14.49
CA SER A 55 -10.30 -4.87 15.82
C SER A 55 -9.07 -4.83 16.73
N VAL A 56 -7.88 -4.90 16.15
CA VAL A 56 -6.58 -4.73 16.81
C VAL A 56 -6.01 -3.39 16.40
N THR A 57 -5.49 -2.61 17.34
CA THR A 57 -4.82 -1.34 17.08
C THR A 57 -3.45 -1.57 16.44
N LEU A 58 -2.89 -0.57 15.78
CA LEU A 58 -1.54 -0.66 15.20
C LEU A 58 -0.49 -0.89 16.29
N ARG A 59 -0.69 -0.25 17.47
CA ARG A 59 0.19 -0.45 18.61
C ARG A 59 0.16 -1.89 19.12
N GLU A 60 -1.02 -2.46 19.34
CA GLU A 60 -1.19 -3.85 19.77
C GLU A 60 -0.60 -4.84 18.74
N ALA A 61 -0.82 -4.59 17.44
CA ALA A 61 -0.24 -5.42 16.38
C ALA A 61 1.29 -5.37 16.35
N ALA A 62 1.89 -4.19 16.58
CA ALA A 62 3.33 -4.04 16.71
C ALA A 62 3.88 -4.81 17.91
N ASP A 63 3.15 -4.87 19.03
CA ASP A 63 3.50 -5.68 20.20
C ASP A 63 3.42 -7.18 19.93
N LEU A 64 2.49 -7.60 19.09
CA LEU A 64 2.37 -9.00 18.63
C LEU A 64 3.41 -9.39 17.59
N GLY A 65 4.18 -8.43 17.06
CA GLY A 65 5.26 -8.65 16.11
C GLY A 65 4.84 -8.66 14.64
N ILE A 66 3.77 -7.92 14.27
CA ILE A 66 3.41 -7.79 12.86
C ILE A 66 4.55 -7.18 12.05
N ASP A 67 4.73 -7.64 10.81
CA ASP A 67 5.85 -7.18 9.97
C ASP A 67 5.56 -5.88 9.21
N ASP A 68 4.30 -5.64 8.85
CA ASP A 68 3.88 -4.47 8.06
C ASP A 68 2.45 -4.06 8.38
N ILE A 69 2.18 -2.77 8.40
CA ILE A 69 0.83 -2.20 8.47
C ILE A 69 0.45 -1.62 7.12
N GLU A 70 -0.72 -1.99 6.63
CA GLU A 70 -1.25 -1.46 5.37
C GLU A 70 -2.13 -0.24 5.61
N HIS A 71 -2.12 0.69 4.65
CA HIS A 71 -2.92 1.91 4.64
C HIS A 71 -2.56 2.93 5.74
N GLY A 72 -1.57 2.61 6.57
CA GLY A 72 -1.14 3.46 7.68
C GLY A 72 -2.29 3.90 8.58
N PHE A 73 -2.32 5.17 8.92
CA PHE A 73 -3.31 5.72 9.84
C PHE A 73 -4.73 5.78 9.28
N MET A 74 -4.91 5.60 7.97
CA MET A 74 -6.23 5.50 7.37
C MET A 74 -7.06 4.32 7.91
N ALA A 75 -6.39 3.21 8.20
CA ALA A 75 -7.03 2.01 8.76
C ALA A 75 -6.92 1.91 10.29
N ALA A 76 -6.13 2.78 10.95
CA ALA A 76 -5.87 2.72 12.37
C ALA A 76 -7.15 2.87 13.21
N SER A 77 -7.30 2.06 14.25
CA SER A 77 -8.34 2.23 15.26
C SER A 77 -7.81 2.83 16.58
N ASP A 78 -6.52 3.15 16.64
CA ASP A 78 -5.82 3.72 17.78
C ASP A 78 -6.41 5.06 18.24
N PHE A 79 -7.01 5.81 17.31
CA PHE A 79 -7.56 7.16 17.56
C PHE A 79 -9.06 7.16 17.87
N LYS A 80 -9.71 5.99 17.88
CA LYS A 80 -11.13 5.87 18.19
C LYS A 80 -11.36 5.99 19.70
N ALA A 81 -12.18 6.95 20.14
CA ALA A 81 -12.42 7.25 21.54
C ALA A 81 -12.96 6.06 22.34
N ASN A 82 -13.81 5.23 21.72
CA ASN A 82 -14.50 4.12 22.40
C ASN A 82 -14.04 2.76 21.86
N LYS A 83 -12.75 2.64 21.46
CA LYS A 83 -12.18 1.38 20.98
C LYS A 83 -12.24 0.31 22.06
N GLN A 84 -13.04 -0.71 21.83
CA GLN A 84 -13.09 -1.89 22.68
C GLN A 84 -12.05 -2.92 22.22
N PRO A 85 -11.44 -3.68 23.14
CA PRO A 85 -10.55 -4.77 22.80
C PRO A 85 -11.20 -5.76 21.83
N ASP A 86 -10.47 -6.15 20.79
CA ASP A 86 -10.87 -7.16 19.82
C ASP A 86 -12.17 -6.87 19.03
N LEU A 87 -12.65 -5.62 19.07
CA LEU A 87 -13.81 -5.19 18.28
C LEU A 87 -13.43 -4.06 17.33
N CYS A 88 -13.85 -4.19 16.07
CA CYS A 88 -13.70 -3.12 15.09
C CYS A 88 -14.80 -2.06 15.29
N PRO A 89 -14.44 -0.80 15.62
CA PRO A 89 -15.43 0.26 15.85
C PRO A 89 -16.15 0.75 14.57
N GLY A 90 -15.82 0.17 13.42
CA GLY A 90 -16.33 0.58 12.11
C GLY A 90 -15.61 1.81 11.56
N GLY A 91 -15.39 1.79 10.24
CA GLY A 91 -14.69 2.87 9.52
C GLY A 91 -13.23 3.03 9.92
N GLY A 92 -12.46 3.68 9.06
CA GLY A 92 -11.09 4.10 9.38
C GLY A 92 -11.06 5.36 10.25
N THR A 93 -9.87 5.83 10.58
CA THR A 93 -9.67 7.08 11.31
C THR A 93 -9.96 8.29 10.41
N SER A 94 -10.76 9.22 10.89
CA SER A 94 -11.06 10.47 10.18
C SER A 94 -9.94 11.50 10.32
N GLU A 95 -9.90 12.48 9.41
CA GLU A 95 -8.99 13.63 9.50
C GLU A 95 -9.09 14.34 10.85
N ALA A 96 -10.31 14.53 11.35
CA ALA A 96 -10.56 15.20 12.62
C ALA A 96 -10.02 14.41 13.82
N GLU A 97 -10.18 13.09 13.83
CA GLU A 97 -9.63 12.23 14.88
C GLU A 97 -8.08 12.26 14.89
N LEU A 98 -7.45 12.25 13.73
CA LEU A 98 -5.99 12.37 13.60
C LEU A 98 -5.50 13.76 14.01
N ALA A 99 -6.24 14.82 13.67
CA ALA A 99 -5.89 16.19 14.02
C ALA A 99 -6.11 16.51 15.49
N ALA A 100 -6.97 15.75 16.19
CA ALA A 100 -7.29 15.99 17.60
C ALA A 100 -6.12 15.70 18.54
N ASP A 101 -5.21 14.79 18.18
CA ASP A 101 -4.06 14.41 19.00
C ASP A 101 -2.82 14.14 18.15
N PRO A 102 -2.16 15.17 17.64
CA PRO A 102 -0.95 15.01 16.82
C PRO A 102 0.23 14.43 17.61
N ALA A 103 0.29 14.66 18.93
CA ALA A 103 1.35 14.07 19.75
C ALA A 103 1.22 12.55 19.85
N LYS A 104 0.00 12.04 19.97
CA LYS A 104 -0.29 10.60 19.94
C LYS A 104 0.07 9.99 18.58
N ALA A 105 -0.23 10.70 17.49
CA ALA A 105 0.13 10.25 16.15
C ALA A 105 1.65 10.15 16.00
N ASP A 106 2.39 11.17 16.41
CA ASP A 106 3.85 11.20 16.35
C ASP A 106 4.48 10.09 17.22
N ALA A 107 4.00 9.91 18.45
CA ALA A 107 4.45 8.84 19.36
C ALA A 107 4.16 7.44 18.79
N LEU A 108 3.05 7.25 18.04
CA LEU A 108 2.76 5.98 17.39
C LEU A 108 3.73 5.71 16.23
N LEU A 109 4.09 6.73 15.45
CA LEU A 109 5.11 6.59 14.40
C LEU A 109 6.46 6.18 14.99
N ASP A 110 6.92 6.85 16.06
CA ASP A 110 8.16 6.48 16.76
C ASP A 110 8.12 5.02 17.25
N TYR A 111 6.96 4.61 17.77
CA TYR A 111 6.78 3.24 18.26
C TYR A 111 6.86 2.20 17.15
N LEU A 112 6.21 2.45 16.01
CA LEU A 112 6.28 1.56 14.86
C LEU A 112 7.71 1.45 14.31
N VAL A 113 8.44 2.57 14.25
CA VAL A 113 9.87 2.59 13.86
C VAL A 113 10.72 1.78 14.84
N GLN A 114 10.54 2.00 16.15
CA GLN A 114 11.24 1.25 17.19
C GLN A 114 10.99 -0.26 17.10
N LYS A 115 9.75 -0.66 16.81
CA LYS A 115 9.34 -2.06 16.63
C LYS A 115 9.75 -2.63 15.26
N LYS A 116 10.33 -1.81 14.37
CA LYS A 116 10.73 -2.20 13.00
C LYS A 116 9.55 -2.71 12.15
N VAL A 117 8.36 -2.20 12.40
CA VAL A 117 7.17 -2.49 11.59
C VAL A 117 7.27 -1.65 10.32
N ALA A 118 7.13 -2.28 9.15
CA ALA A 118 7.02 -1.55 7.89
C ALA A 118 5.65 -0.86 7.76
N TYR A 119 5.58 0.13 6.90
CA TYR A 119 4.35 0.83 6.58
C TYR A 119 4.14 0.87 5.06
N THR A 120 3.11 0.18 4.58
CA THR A 120 2.70 0.21 3.17
C THR A 120 1.66 1.32 2.96
N SER A 121 2.02 2.35 2.16
CA SER A 121 1.08 3.38 1.74
C SER A 121 0.11 2.83 0.68
N THR A 122 -1.09 3.41 0.61
CA THR A 122 -2.08 3.16 -0.45
C THR A 122 -2.85 4.44 -0.72
N LEU A 123 -2.13 5.51 -0.96
CA LEU A 123 -2.65 6.87 -1.09
C LEU A 123 -3.57 7.02 -2.30
N ALA A 124 -3.33 6.23 -3.37
CA ALA A 124 -4.15 6.23 -4.57
C ALA A 124 -5.63 5.93 -4.28
N VAL A 125 -5.94 5.16 -3.23
CA VAL A 125 -7.33 4.91 -2.78
C VAL A 125 -8.06 6.19 -2.39
N ARG A 126 -7.33 7.20 -1.93
CA ARG A 126 -7.85 8.52 -1.53
C ARG A 126 -7.78 9.57 -2.63
N ASP A 127 -7.16 9.24 -3.76
CA ASP A 127 -6.98 10.16 -4.89
C ASP A 127 -7.77 9.78 -6.15
N THR A 128 -8.82 9.02 -6.01
CA THR A 128 -9.63 8.54 -7.14
C THR A 128 -10.36 9.65 -7.88
N ALA A 129 -10.53 10.84 -7.27
CA ALA A 129 -11.14 11.99 -7.89
C ALA A 129 -10.24 12.68 -8.92
N ARG A 130 -8.93 12.85 -8.59
CA ARG A 130 -7.96 13.53 -9.46
C ARG A 130 -7.34 12.55 -10.48
N ASN A 131 -7.00 11.35 -10.03
CA ASN A 131 -6.16 10.41 -10.76
C ASN A 131 -6.81 9.03 -10.86
N SER A 132 -7.48 8.78 -11.97
CA SER A 132 -7.96 7.44 -12.34
C SER A 132 -7.56 7.13 -13.78
N PRO A 133 -6.24 7.26 -14.13
CA PRO A 133 -5.80 6.92 -15.48
C PRO A 133 -5.92 5.40 -15.70
N GLY A 134 -6.05 5.01 -16.97
CA GLY A 134 -6.07 3.60 -17.35
C GLY A 134 -7.43 2.90 -17.18
N ILE A 135 -8.49 3.60 -16.78
CA ILE A 135 -9.82 2.99 -16.62
C ILE A 135 -10.34 2.35 -17.92
N GLU A 136 -9.81 2.78 -19.05
CA GLU A 136 -10.15 2.24 -20.37
C GLU A 136 -9.64 0.81 -20.60
N VAL A 137 -8.80 0.27 -19.74
CA VAL A 137 -8.38 -1.15 -19.84
C VAL A 137 -9.48 -2.09 -19.40
N TYR A 138 -10.40 -1.63 -18.56
CA TYR A 138 -11.52 -2.47 -18.12
C TYR A 138 -12.55 -2.70 -19.22
N ALA A 139 -13.17 -3.88 -19.19
CA ALA A 139 -14.34 -4.20 -20.01
C ALA A 139 -15.46 -3.18 -19.78
N PRO A 140 -16.31 -2.88 -20.80
CA PRO A 140 -17.28 -1.79 -20.71
C PRO A 140 -18.24 -1.87 -19.52
N ASP A 141 -18.73 -3.05 -19.18
CA ASP A 141 -19.61 -3.33 -18.05
C ASP A 141 -18.92 -3.10 -16.71
N VAL A 142 -17.71 -3.59 -16.54
CA VAL A 142 -16.87 -3.38 -15.35
C VAL A 142 -16.53 -1.90 -15.19
N ARG A 143 -16.17 -1.23 -16.28
CA ARG A 143 -15.91 0.20 -16.30
C ARG A 143 -17.12 1.01 -15.87
N ALA A 144 -18.30 0.70 -16.44
CA ALA A 144 -19.55 1.35 -16.06
C ALA A 144 -19.88 1.16 -14.57
N LEU A 145 -19.65 -0.07 -14.03
CA LEU A 145 -19.82 -0.34 -12.61
C LEU A 145 -18.89 0.54 -11.75
N PHE A 146 -17.63 0.65 -12.10
CA PHE A 146 -16.67 1.49 -11.35
C PHE A 146 -16.97 2.97 -11.47
N GLU A 147 -17.41 3.45 -12.64
CA GLU A 147 -17.82 4.85 -12.84
C GLU A 147 -19.07 5.19 -12.02
N ASN A 148 -20.05 4.27 -11.94
CA ASN A 148 -21.25 4.42 -11.13
C ASN A 148 -20.99 4.35 -9.62
N ASN A 149 -20.03 3.51 -9.20
CA ASN A 149 -19.68 3.33 -7.79
C ASN A 149 -18.69 4.37 -7.27
N ARG A 150 -18.25 5.28 -8.13
CA ARG A 150 -17.31 6.34 -7.74
C ARG A 150 -17.90 7.19 -6.61
N ARG A 151 -17.23 7.21 -5.47
CA ARG A 151 -17.66 7.95 -4.28
C ARG A 151 -17.39 9.46 -4.35
N GLN A 152 -16.50 9.87 -5.25
CA GLN A 152 -16.10 11.27 -5.39
C GLN A 152 -16.30 11.72 -6.84
N PRO A 153 -16.82 12.92 -7.08
CA PRO A 153 -16.89 13.48 -8.43
C PRO A 153 -15.48 13.62 -9.01
N LYS A 154 -15.35 13.45 -10.32
CA LYS A 154 -14.08 13.71 -11.00
C LYS A 154 -13.65 15.15 -10.80
N SER A 155 -12.41 15.35 -10.46
CA SER A 155 -11.74 16.65 -10.43
C SER A 155 -10.58 16.69 -11.42
N SER A 156 -10.06 17.88 -11.73
CA SER A 156 -8.86 18.00 -12.55
C SER A 156 -7.67 17.30 -11.90
N PRO A 157 -6.79 16.64 -12.67
CA PRO A 157 -5.49 16.16 -12.17
C PRO A 157 -4.63 17.28 -11.53
N ASP A 158 -4.85 18.54 -11.96
CA ASP A 158 -4.16 19.71 -11.42
C ASP A 158 -4.87 20.32 -10.19
N ALA A 159 -6.00 19.74 -9.76
CA ALA A 159 -6.67 20.20 -8.55
C ALA A 159 -5.75 20.02 -7.32
N PRO A 160 -5.83 20.91 -6.31
CA PRO A 160 -5.09 20.75 -5.08
C PRO A 160 -5.35 19.40 -4.41
N MET A 161 -4.30 18.84 -3.80
CA MET A 161 -4.43 17.60 -3.01
C MET A 161 -5.48 17.79 -1.91
N PRO A 162 -6.47 16.89 -1.78
CA PRO A 162 -7.44 16.93 -0.68
C PRO A 162 -6.76 16.93 0.70
N SER A 163 -7.33 17.64 1.66
CA SER A 163 -6.76 17.80 3.02
C SER A 163 -6.44 16.45 3.68
N GLY A 164 -7.36 15.50 3.61
CA GLY A 164 -7.14 14.17 4.19
C GLY A 164 -6.05 13.37 3.51
N LEU A 165 -5.92 13.49 2.20
CA LEU A 165 -4.81 12.88 1.49
C LEU A 165 -3.48 13.54 1.89
N LYS A 166 -3.44 14.88 1.95
CA LYS A 166 -2.27 15.64 2.40
C LYS A 166 -1.83 15.23 3.81
N GLN A 167 -2.79 15.04 4.72
CA GLN A 167 -2.52 14.57 6.07
C GLN A 167 -1.90 13.17 6.08
N LEU A 168 -2.44 12.24 5.30
CA LEU A 168 -1.91 10.87 5.20
C LEU A 168 -0.51 10.83 4.59
N VAL A 169 -0.25 11.62 3.56
CA VAL A 169 1.11 11.75 3.00
C VAL A 169 2.06 12.35 4.03
N GLY A 170 1.59 13.33 4.83
CA GLY A 170 2.37 13.91 5.94
C GLY A 170 2.80 12.87 6.97
N PHE A 171 1.92 11.94 7.34
CA PHE A 171 2.28 10.82 8.24
C PHE A 171 3.27 9.85 7.59
N ALA A 172 3.09 9.51 6.31
CA ALA A 172 4.04 8.68 5.58
C ALA A 172 5.42 9.34 5.53
N LYS A 173 5.48 10.67 5.30
CA LYS A 173 6.74 11.45 5.31
C LYS A 173 7.38 11.45 6.69
N ALA A 174 6.62 11.75 7.74
CA ALA A 174 7.12 11.74 9.11
C ALA A 174 7.67 10.36 9.51
N PHE A 175 6.98 9.27 9.15
CA PHE A 175 7.45 7.90 9.37
C PHE A 175 8.79 7.63 8.65
N TYR A 176 8.87 8.03 7.38
CA TYR A 176 10.08 7.88 6.57
C TYR A 176 11.25 8.69 7.15
N ASP A 177 11.02 9.94 7.56
CA ASP A 177 12.05 10.83 8.14
C ASP A 177 12.56 10.32 9.49
N LYS A 178 11.73 9.63 10.26
CA LYS A 178 12.12 8.93 11.49
C LYS A 178 12.92 7.64 11.22
N GLY A 179 13.19 7.30 9.97
CA GLY A 179 13.93 6.09 9.55
C GLY A 179 13.07 4.84 9.40
N GLY A 180 11.75 4.98 9.37
CA GLY A 180 10.83 3.88 9.14
C GLY A 180 10.91 3.32 7.72
N LEU A 181 10.64 2.03 7.57
CA LEU A 181 10.63 1.34 6.28
C LEU A 181 9.27 1.59 5.58
N LEU A 182 9.18 2.69 4.84
CA LEU A 182 8.00 3.00 4.02
C LEU A 182 8.02 2.15 2.74
N LEU A 183 6.92 1.49 2.46
CA LEU A 183 6.64 0.73 1.24
C LEU A 183 5.51 1.41 0.45
N VAL A 184 5.51 1.21 -0.86
CA VAL A 184 4.46 1.73 -1.74
C VAL A 184 3.56 0.58 -2.18
N GLY A 185 2.26 0.71 -1.88
CA GLY A 185 1.19 -0.15 -2.35
C GLY A 185 0.14 0.64 -3.12
N THR A 186 -0.85 -0.04 -3.71
CA THR A 186 -1.92 0.62 -4.46
C THR A 186 -3.31 0.21 -4.02
N ASP A 187 -3.46 -1.01 -3.49
CA ASP A 187 -4.74 -1.60 -3.07
C ASP A 187 -5.85 -1.41 -4.12
N PRO A 188 -5.70 -2.00 -5.32
CA PRO A 188 -6.66 -1.85 -6.40
C PRO A 188 -7.94 -2.61 -6.07
N THR A 189 -8.87 -1.95 -5.38
CA THR A 189 -10.12 -2.54 -4.91
C THR A 189 -11.30 -2.25 -5.85
N GLY A 190 -12.42 -2.95 -5.62
CA GLY A 190 -13.65 -2.84 -6.40
C GLY A 190 -14.36 -1.49 -6.38
N GLY A 191 -13.84 -0.47 -5.67
CA GLY A 191 -14.40 0.88 -5.62
C GLY A 191 -14.19 1.69 -6.91
N GLY A 192 -13.43 1.20 -7.88
CA GLY A 192 -13.05 1.89 -9.11
C GLY A 192 -12.11 3.08 -8.86
N GLY A 193 -11.32 3.43 -9.84
CA GLY A 193 -10.41 4.57 -9.74
C GLY A 193 -8.98 4.25 -9.31
N VAL A 194 -8.75 3.09 -8.68
CA VAL A 194 -7.40 2.56 -8.42
C VAL A 194 -7.14 1.46 -9.44
N VAL A 195 -6.60 1.83 -10.59
CA VAL A 195 -6.36 0.89 -11.69
C VAL A 195 -5.00 0.22 -11.51
N PRO A 196 -4.92 -1.13 -11.47
CA PRO A 196 -3.66 -1.86 -11.32
C PRO A 196 -2.61 -1.40 -12.33
N GLY A 197 -1.38 -1.22 -11.88
CA GLY A 197 -0.27 -0.70 -12.70
C GLY A 197 -0.27 0.83 -12.80
N PHE A 198 -1.36 1.45 -13.22
CA PHE A 198 -1.46 2.92 -13.34
C PHE A 198 -1.42 3.63 -11.97
N ALA A 199 -2.00 3.01 -10.95
CA ALA A 199 -2.01 3.56 -9.60
C ALA A 199 -0.61 3.64 -8.97
N ASN A 200 0.37 2.88 -9.43
CA ASN A 200 1.76 2.99 -8.96
C ASN A 200 2.33 4.38 -9.26
N HIS A 201 2.03 4.94 -10.43
CA HIS A 201 2.43 6.30 -10.77
C HIS A 201 1.72 7.33 -9.89
N THR A 202 0.43 7.12 -9.61
CA THR A 202 -0.35 7.99 -8.69
C THR A 202 0.24 8.00 -7.27
N GLU A 203 0.71 6.86 -6.76
CA GLU A 203 1.40 6.81 -5.46
C GLU A 203 2.67 7.67 -5.47
N ILE A 204 3.52 7.53 -6.50
CA ILE A 204 4.75 8.32 -6.62
C ILE A 204 4.43 9.82 -6.70
N GLU A 205 3.44 10.20 -7.53
CA GLU A 205 2.99 11.59 -7.65
C GLU A 205 2.48 12.13 -6.32
N ASN A 206 1.67 11.37 -5.58
CA ASN A 206 1.15 11.77 -4.28
C ASN A 206 2.26 11.95 -3.23
N LEU A 207 3.24 11.06 -3.20
CA LEU A 207 4.39 11.20 -2.30
C LEU A 207 5.16 12.48 -2.60
N VAL A 208 5.51 12.74 -3.86
CA VAL A 208 6.28 13.94 -4.25
C VAL A 208 5.48 15.23 -4.01
N GLN A 209 4.20 15.27 -4.39
CA GLN A 209 3.32 16.41 -4.11
C GLN A 209 3.13 16.65 -2.60
N GLY A 210 3.26 15.62 -1.79
CA GLY A 210 3.20 15.69 -0.33
C GLY A 210 4.52 15.98 0.38
N GLY A 211 5.60 16.26 -0.39
CA GLY A 211 6.87 16.76 0.15
C GLY A 211 8.01 15.75 0.20
N PHE A 212 7.87 14.56 -0.39
CA PHE A 212 9.02 13.69 -0.64
C PHE A 212 9.84 14.24 -1.81
N ARG A 213 11.16 14.10 -1.75
CA ARG A 213 11.98 14.22 -2.94
C ARG A 213 11.68 13.06 -3.90
N PHE A 214 11.85 13.26 -5.19
CA PHE A 214 11.57 12.22 -6.18
C PHE A 214 12.34 10.92 -5.86
N GLU A 215 13.62 11.03 -5.53
CA GLU A 215 14.47 9.87 -5.19
C GLU A 215 13.99 9.10 -3.96
N GLU A 216 13.40 9.80 -2.98
CA GLU A 216 12.81 9.17 -1.78
C GLU A 216 11.55 8.38 -2.14
N ALA A 217 10.69 8.95 -3.00
CA ALA A 217 9.49 8.27 -3.50
C ALA A 217 9.86 7.03 -4.33
N ILE A 218 10.87 7.14 -5.20
CA ILE A 218 11.37 6.00 -5.99
C ILE A 218 12.00 4.94 -5.09
N LYS A 219 12.79 5.33 -4.09
CA LYS A 219 13.37 4.40 -3.11
C LYS A 219 12.27 3.62 -2.37
N ALA A 220 11.21 4.31 -1.91
CA ALA A 220 10.08 3.68 -1.25
C ALA A 220 9.34 2.70 -2.20
N SER A 221 9.22 3.06 -3.49
CA SER A 221 8.53 2.27 -4.51
C SER A 221 9.36 1.10 -5.06
N THR A 222 10.66 1.02 -4.79
CA THR A 222 11.57 0.03 -5.40
C THR A 222 12.45 -0.67 -4.36
N LEU A 223 13.51 0.00 -3.88
CA LEU A 223 14.50 -0.59 -2.98
C LEU A 223 13.91 -1.04 -1.65
N ASN A 224 13.02 -0.23 -1.07
CA ASN A 224 12.41 -0.58 0.21
C ASN A 224 11.55 -1.84 0.10
N GLY A 225 10.76 -1.97 -0.97
CA GLY A 225 10.00 -3.19 -1.27
C GLY A 225 10.90 -4.39 -1.48
N ALA A 226 12.00 -4.23 -2.23
CA ALA A 226 12.99 -5.28 -2.43
C ALA A 226 13.65 -5.71 -1.11
N ALA A 227 13.99 -4.75 -0.23
CA ALA A 227 14.56 -5.02 1.09
C ALA A 227 13.57 -5.77 1.99
N TYR A 228 12.31 -5.32 2.04
CA TYR A 228 11.25 -5.98 2.80
C TYR A 228 11.05 -7.44 2.37
N LEU A 229 11.12 -7.71 1.07
CA LEU A 229 10.99 -9.05 0.49
C LEU A 229 12.28 -9.88 0.54
N GLY A 230 13.38 -9.36 1.12
CA GLY A 230 14.68 -10.05 1.16
C GLY A 230 15.34 -10.21 -0.21
N ARG A 231 15.03 -9.33 -1.18
CA ARG A 231 15.50 -9.39 -2.58
C ARG A 231 16.41 -8.23 -2.99
N ALA A 232 16.81 -7.37 -2.06
CA ALA A 232 17.57 -6.16 -2.35
C ALA A 232 18.93 -6.44 -3.05
N GLU A 233 19.51 -7.61 -2.85
CA GLU A 233 20.74 -8.04 -3.56
C GLU A 233 20.50 -8.26 -5.07
N LYS A 234 19.27 -8.57 -5.47
CA LYS A 234 18.92 -8.90 -6.86
C LYS A 234 18.20 -7.75 -7.61
N ILE A 235 17.33 -7.01 -6.93
CA ILE A 235 16.45 -6.00 -7.52
C ILE A 235 16.39 -4.73 -6.65
N GLY A 236 15.68 -3.71 -7.11
CA GLY A 236 15.34 -2.49 -6.37
C GLY A 236 16.32 -1.34 -6.55
N THR A 237 17.47 -1.57 -7.19
CA THR A 237 18.43 -0.51 -7.58
C THR A 237 19.05 -0.82 -8.92
N VAL A 238 19.48 0.22 -9.64
CA VAL A 238 20.25 0.10 -10.87
C VAL A 238 21.72 -0.03 -10.50
N ALA A 239 22.26 -1.26 -10.60
CA ALA A 239 23.66 -1.55 -10.31
C ALA A 239 24.15 -2.75 -11.13
N ALA A 240 25.44 -2.80 -11.44
CA ALA A 240 26.05 -3.93 -12.14
C ALA A 240 25.87 -5.22 -11.32
N GLY A 241 25.52 -6.31 -11.99
CA GLY A 241 25.29 -7.62 -11.37
C GLY A 241 23.86 -7.85 -10.85
N LYS A 242 23.01 -6.84 -10.85
CA LYS A 242 21.58 -6.99 -10.52
C LYS A 242 20.74 -7.37 -11.75
N GLN A 243 19.56 -7.89 -11.47
CA GLN A 243 18.57 -8.22 -12.49
C GLN A 243 18.12 -6.94 -13.22
N ALA A 244 18.13 -7.00 -14.54
CA ALA A 244 17.74 -5.86 -15.37
C ALA A 244 16.20 -5.72 -15.43
N ASP A 245 15.59 -5.38 -14.29
CA ASP A 245 14.20 -4.92 -14.17
C ASP A 245 14.26 -3.39 -14.15
N LEU A 246 14.08 -2.76 -15.31
CA LEU A 246 14.31 -1.33 -15.52
C LEU A 246 13.11 -0.68 -16.22
N VAL A 247 12.94 0.61 -16.01
CA VAL A 247 11.96 1.43 -16.73
C VAL A 247 12.70 2.61 -17.35
N LEU A 248 12.57 2.79 -18.67
CA LEU A 248 13.02 3.97 -19.38
C LEU A 248 11.85 4.95 -19.49
N ILE A 249 12.07 6.18 -19.05
CA ILE A 249 11.07 7.24 -19.00
C ILE A 249 11.55 8.42 -19.85
N ALA A 250 10.68 8.96 -20.71
CA ALA A 250 10.92 10.19 -21.45
C ALA A 250 10.69 11.41 -20.54
N GLY A 251 11.68 12.32 -20.47
CA GLY A 251 11.59 13.52 -19.63
C GLY A 251 12.38 13.40 -18.33
N ASP A 252 12.03 14.26 -17.37
CA ASP A 252 12.73 14.35 -16.10
C ASP A 252 11.73 14.38 -14.91
N PRO A 253 11.38 13.20 -14.35
CA PRO A 253 10.46 13.14 -13.22
C PRO A 253 10.95 13.85 -11.94
N SER A 254 12.23 14.18 -11.83
CA SER A 254 12.76 14.97 -10.71
C SER A 254 12.36 16.45 -10.81
N THR A 255 12.09 16.93 -12.02
CA THR A 255 11.61 18.30 -12.30
C THR A 255 10.08 18.36 -12.39
N ASP A 256 9.46 17.41 -13.08
CA ASP A 256 8.00 17.24 -13.14
C ASP A 256 7.65 15.78 -12.88
N VAL A 257 7.16 15.48 -11.68
CA VAL A 257 6.85 14.10 -11.27
C VAL A 257 5.87 13.39 -12.22
N ARG A 258 5.04 14.14 -12.99
CA ARG A 258 4.11 13.57 -13.97
C ARG A 258 4.84 12.88 -15.12
N ASP A 259 6.10 13.18 -15.33
CA ASP A 259 6.92 12.50 -16.33
C ASP A 259 7.14 11.01 -16.01
N VAL A 260 6.92 10.58 -14.74
CA VAL A 260 6.92 9.16 -14.37
C VAL A 260 5.96 8.31 -15.22
N ARG A 261 4.94 8.94 -15.83
CA ARG A 261 3.97 8.27 -16.74
C ARG A 261 4.45 8.13 -18.18
N LYS A 262 5.52 8.83 -18.56
CA LYS A 262 6.07 8.82 -19.93
C LYS A 262 6.99 7.62 -20.15
N VAL A 263 6.48 6.41 -19.86
CA VAL A 263 7.24 5.17 -19.97
C VAL A 263 7.43 4.81 -21.45
N GLU A 264 8.69 4.70 -21.88
CA GLU A 264 9.07 4.31 -23.24
C GLU A 264 9.32 2.80 -23.36
N ILE A 265 10.05 2.22 -22.41
CA ILE A 265 10.38 0.79 -22.40
C ILE A 265 10.35 0.28 -20.96
N VAL A 266 9.78 -0.91 -20.77
CA VAL A 266 9.91 -1.67 -19.53
C VAL A 266 10.78 -2.89 -19.80
N PHE A 267 11.84 -3.06 -19.02
CA PHE A 267 12.68 -4.24 -19.06
C PHE A 267 12.32 -5.17 -17.91
N LYS A 268 12.07 -6.43 -18.22
CA LYS A 268 11.93 -7.52 -17.28
C LYS A 268 12.99 -8.58 -17.56
N GLU A 269 13.91 -8.77 -16.61
CA GLU A 269 15.04 -9.71 -16.77
C GLU A 269 15.87 -9.45 -18.04
N GLY A 270 16.01 -8.16 -18.41
CA GLY A 270 16.75 -7.74 -19.60
C GLY A 270 15.97 -7.77 -20.91
N VAL A 271 14.75 -8.32 -20.90
CA VAL A 271 13.86 -8.31 -22.08
C VAL A 271 13.04 -7.03 -22.10
N GLY A 272 13.13 -6.25 -23.18
CA GLY A 272 12.40 -4.99 -23.35
C GLY A 272 10.99 -5.20 -23.87
N TYR A 273 10.03 -4.51 -23.26
CA TYR A 273 8.62 -4.50 -23.65
C TYR A 273 8.15 -3.09 -23.97
N ASP A 274 7.39 -2.96 -25.04
CA ASP A 274 6.69 -1.74 -25.44
C ASP A 274 5.42 -1.59 -24.56
N PRO A 275 5.35 -0.60 -23.64
CA PRO A 275 4.22 -0.45 -22.73
C PRO A 275 2.91 -0.15 -23.46
N LYS A 276 2.98 0.56 -24.60
CA LYS A 276 1.78 0.84 -25.40
C LYS A 276 1.16 -0.44 -25.95
N LYS A 277 1.98 -1.35 -26.48
CA LYS A 277 1.49 -2.65 -26.97
C LYS A 277 0.89 -3.49 -25.85
N LEU A 278 1.50 -3.49 -24.64
CA LEU A 278 0.97 -4.20 -23.48
C LEU A 278 -0.39 -3.64 -23.07
N ILE A 279 -0.54 -2.32 -22.96
CA ILE A 279 -1.81 -1.66 -22.59
C ILE A 279 -2.87 -1.92 -23.67
N ASP A 280 -2.53 -1.77 -24.96
CA ASP A 280 -3.47 -2.01 -26.06
C ASP A 280 -3.97 -3.47 -26.08
N ALA A 281 -3.13 -4.43 -25.70
CA ALA A 281 -3.51 -5.85 -25.63
C ALA A 281 -4.58 -6.14 -24.58
N VAL A 282 -4.66 -5.35 -23.52
CA VAL A 282 -5.64 -5.50 -22.42
C VAL A 282 -6.77 -4.48 -22.45
N ARG A 283 -6.71 -3.49 -23.35
CA ARG A 283 -7.71 -2.42 -23.45
C ARG A 283 -9.11 -3.00 -23.67
N GLY A 284 -10.05 -2.63 -22.80
CA GLY A 284 -11.43 -3.09 -22.84
C GLY A 284 -11.62 -4.58 -22.46
N LYS A 285 -10.60 -5.24 -21.90
CA LYS A 285 -10.64 -6.67 -21.58
C LYS A 285 -10.38 -6.98 -20.11
N ALA A 286 -9.79 -6.04 -19.33
CA ALA A 286 -9.55 -6.27 -17.94
C ALA A 286 -10.86 -6.25 -17.13
N GLY A 287 -10.97 -7.16 -16.14
CA GLY A 287 -12.15 -7.24 -15.28
C GLY A 287 -12.34 -8.64 -14.72
N LEU A 288 -13.47 -8.83 -14.03
CA LEU A 288 -13.92 -10.14 -13.57
C LEU A 288 -14.70 -10.81 -14.70
N TYR A 289 -14.31 -12.01 -15.08
CA TYR A 289 -15.03 -12.88 -16.02
C TYR A 289 -15.68 -14.02 -15.26
#